data_640452990c5f96778ef4fa9d09cd98a6
#
_entry.id   640452990c5f96778ef4fa9d09cd98a6
#
_cell.length_a   1.000
_cell.length_b   1.000
_cell.length_c   1.000
_cell.angle_alpha   90.00
_cell.angle_beta   90.00
_cell.angle_gamma   90.00
#
_symmetry.space_group_name_H-M   'P 1'
#
loop_
_entity.id
_entity.type
_entity.pdbx_description
1 polymer ?
#
loop_
_entity_poly.entity_id
_entity_poly.type
_entity_poly.pdbx_seq_one_letter_code
_entity_poly.pdbx_strand_id
1 'polypeptide(L)'
;KLNDNDLHIAHFVNTHIEQCKTLKIQELSQYTHASNATIHRFTRKLGFDGYSDFKSYLKFESQSLHEVPTDSIKQFKQEIETTFTYLERVNFNLITEKIDKATNVYLYGTGRAQKNVAEEAQRILLTMHKNVIVLHDEHEIKMVLNYSNEDDLFFVISLSGETHQLTEITNLLQLRQRYFISVTTMKDNTLAQKANYNVYVSSHTFYLYNDIDYSSFINYHIFFETLLRKYNERKENGEL
;
A
#
# COMPACT_ATOMS: atom_id res chain seq x y z
N LYS A 1 1.45 -12.28 -23.24
CA LYS A 1 0.14 -12.75 -23.74
C LYS A 1 0.10 -14.28 -23.60
N LEU A 2 -0.94 -14.84 -22.97
CA LEU A 2 -1.12 -16.27 -22.80
C LEU A 2 -1.59 -16.89 -24.14
N ASN A 3 -1.11 -18.09 -24.45
CA ASN A 3 -1.57 -18.90 -25.57
C ASN A 3 -2.56 -19.98 -25.10
N ASP A 4 -3.13 -20.78 -26.01
CA ASP A 4 -4.17 -21.76 -25.69
C ASP A 4 -3.69 -22.81 -24.66
N ASN A 5 -2.43 -23.25 -24.72
CA ASN A 5 -1.85 -24.17 -23.72
C ASN A 5 -1.72 -23.48 -22.35
N ASP A 6 -1.34 -22.20 -22.33
CA ASP A 6 -1.25 -21.43 -21.08
C ASP A 6 -2.66 -21.25 -20.47
N LEU A 7 -3.67 -21.00 -21.29
CA LEU A 7 -5.07 -20.88 -20.85
C LEU A 7 -5.61 -22.20 -20.31
N HIS A 8 -5.24 -23.33 -20.92
CA HIS A 8 -5.61 -24.66 -20.43
C HIS A 8 -4.98 -24.94 -19.05
N ILE A 9 -3.69 -24.62 -18.86
CA ILE A 9 -3.02 -24.75 -17.55
C ILE A 9 -3.70 -23.83 -16.53
N ALA A 10 -3.96 -22.58 -16.89
CA ALA A 10 -4.61 -21.61 -16.02
C ALA A 10 -6.02 -22.07 -15.59
N HIS A 11 -6.80 -22.61 -16.51
CA HIS A 11 -8.14 -23.16 -16.23
C HIS A 11 -8.06 -24.32 -15.24
N PHE A 12 -7.14 -25.28 -15.46
CA PHE A 12 -6.95 -26.40 -14.52
C PHE A 12 -6.56 -25.90 -13.13
N VAL A 13 -5.59 -24.99 -13.04
CA VAL A 13 -5.15 -24.42 -11.75
C VAL A 13 -6.31 -23.74 -11.05
N ASN A 14 -7.10 -22.93 -11.76
CA ASN A 14 -8.21 -22.18 -11.18
C ASN A 14 -9.34 -23.10 -10.68
N THR A 15 -9.60 -24.20 -11.38
CA THR A 15 -10.66 -25.15 -10.99
C THR A 15 -10.20 -26.16 -9.92
N HIS A 16 -8.89 -26.35 -9.72
CA HIS A 16 -8.31 -27.33 -8.79
C HIS A 16 -7.26 -26.68 -7.88
N ILE A 17 -7.51 -25.47 -7.43
CA ILE A 17 -6.52 -24.66 -6.72
C ILE A 17 -5.99 -25.38 -5.46
N GLU A 18 -6.84 -25.99 -4.66
CA GLU A 18 -6.47 -26.73 -3.45
C GLU A 18 -5.52 -27.90 -3.75
N GLN A 19 -5.79 -28.62 -4.81
CA GLN A 19 -4.92 -29.71 -5.25
C GLN A 19 -3.56 -29.16 -5.75
N CYS A 20 -3.58 -28.08 -6.51
CA CYS A 20 -2.37 -27.47 -7.08
C CYS A 20 -1.36 -26.96 -6.04
N LYS A 21 -1.81 -26.61 -4.82
CA LYS A 21 -0.94 -26.24 -3.69
C LYS A 21 0.02 -27.34 -3.27
N THR A 22 -0.34 -28.59 -3.48
CA THR A 22 0.46 -29.76 -3.05
C THR A 22 1.19 -30.42 -4.20
N LEU A 23 0.66 -30.33 -5.43
CA LEU A 23 1.21 -30.99 -6.61
C LEU A 23 2.70 -30.61 -6.85
N LYS A 24 3.48 -31.60 -7.29
CA LYS A 24 4.78 -31.37 -7.90
C LYS A 24 4.59 -30.99 -9.37
N ILE A 25 5.59 -30.36 -9.98
CA ILE A 25 5.51 -29.94 -11.39
C ILE A 25 5.23 -31.11 -12.34
N GLN A 26 5.76 -32.31 -12.03
CA GLN A 26 5.50 -33.51 -12.81
C GLN A 26 4.02 -33.95 -12.75
N GLU A 27 3.41 -33.81 -11.59
CA GLU A 27 2.00 -34.15 -11.37
C GLU A 27 1.10 -33.17 -12.10
N LEU A 28 1.37 -31.84 -11.99
CA LEU A 28 0.66 -30.83 -12.77
C LEU A 28 0.83 -31.05 -14.28
N SER A 29 2.01 -31.45 -14.72
CA SER A 29 2.31 -31.81 -16.10
C SER A 29 1.40 -32.96 -16.61
N GLN A 30 1.19 -33.98 -15.78
CA GLN A 30 0.29 -35.10 -16.12
C GLN A 30 -1.17 -34.66 -16.23
N TYR A 31 -1.65 -33.88 -15.25
CA TYR A 31 -3.04 -33.39 -15.24
C TYR A 31 -3.35 -32.42 -16.38
N THR A 32 -2.39 -31.59 -16.75
CA THR A 32 -2.59 -30.58 -17.81
C THR A 32 -2.12 -31.03 -19.18
N HIS A 33 -1.57 -32.25 -19.30
CA HIS A 33 -0.93 -32.75 -20.53
C HIS A 33 0.12 -31.78 -21.12
N ALA A 34 0.75 -30.98 -20.27
CA ALA A 34 1.77 -30.01 -20.64
C ALA A 34 3.16 -30.45 -20.15
N SER A 35 4.21 -30.14 -20.89
CA SER A 35 5.57 -30.46 -20.43
C SER A 35 5.97 -29.57 -19.23
N ASN A 36 6.89 -30.07 -18.38
CA ASN A 36 7.46 -29.29 -17.29
C ASN A 36 8.02 -27.93 -17.77
N ALA A 37 8.64 -27.91 -18.95
CA ALA A 37 9.16 -26.69 -19.57
C ALA A 37 8.04 -25.71 -19.94
N THR A 38 6.89 -26.21 -20.37
CA THR A 38 5.70 -25.40 -20.67
C THR A 38 5.13 -24.79 -19.38
N ILE A 39 5.03 -25.57 -18.31
CA ILE A 39 4.58 -25.07 -17.00
C ILE A 39 5.54 -24.00 -16.46
N HIS A 40 6.84 -24.20 -16.55
CA HIS A 40 7.82 -23.18 -16.16
C HIS A 40 7.68 -21.89 -16.98
N ARG A 41 7.47 -21.98 -18.30
CA ARG A 41 7.22 -20.77 -19.12
C ARG A 41 5.92 -20.09 -18.75
N PHE A 42 4.85 -20.86 -18.48
CA PHE A 42 3.57 -20.35 -18.02
C PHE A 42 3.72 -19.55 -16.72
N THR A 43 4.38 -20.11 -15.68
CA THR A 43 4.57 -19.42 -14.41
C THR A 43 5.40 -18.14 -14.55
N ARG A 44 6.44 -18.15 -15.41
CA ARG A 44 7.20 -16.93 -15.73
C ARG A 44 6.40 -15.87 -16.48
N LYS A 45 5.49 -16.28 -17.37
CA LYS A 45 4.57 -15.33 -18.04
C LYS A 45 3.60 -14.68 -17.07
N LEU A 46 3.28 -15.34 -15.95
CA LEU A 46 2.47 -14.79 -14.87
C LEU A 46 3.28 -13.90 -13.90
N GLY A 47 4.60 -13.79 -14.08
CA GLY A 47 5.47 -12.93 -13.27
C GLY A 47 6.18 -13.64 -12.12
N PHE A 48 6.08 -14.98 -12.02
CA PHE A 48 6.79 -15.78 -11.01
C PHE A 48 8.18 -16.22 -11.49
N ASP A 49 9.12 -16.40 -10.57
CA ASP A 49 10.47 -16.89 -10.88
C ASP A 49 10.49 -18.33 -11.39
N GLY A 50 9.43 -19.09 -11.14
CA GLY A 50 9.24 -20.45 -11.61
C GLY A 50 8.10 -21.16 -10.90
N TYR A 51 7.97 -22.47 -11.12
CA TYR A 51 6.88 -23.26 -10.54
C TYR A 51 6.90 -23.29 -9.01
N SER A 52 8.06 -23.31 -8.40
CA SER A 52 8.19 -23.33 -6.93
C SER A 52 7.65 -22.05 -6.29
N ASP A 53 7.96 -20.91 -6.89
CA ASP A 53 7.50 -19.60 -6.47
C ASP A 53 5.98 -19.48 -6.69
N PHE A 54 5.49 -19.84 -7.87
CA PHE A 54 4.06 -19.94 -8.17
C PHE A 54 3.30 -20.83 -7.17
N LYS A 55 3.85 -22.00 -6.84
CA LYS A 55 3.25 -22.91 -5.85
C LYS A 55 3.25 -22.30 -4.43
N SER A 56 4.31 -21.58 -4.08
CA SER A 56 4.36 -20.85 -2.81
C SER A 56 3.30 -19.75 -2.74
N TYR A 57 3.09 -19.04 -3.83
CA TYR A 57 1.99 -18.08 -3.96
C TYR A 57 0.62 -18.74 -3.77
N LEU A 58 0.33 -19.87 -4.45
CA LEU A 58 -0.92 -20.60 -4.27
C LEU A 58 -1.14 -21.08 -2.82
N LYS A 59 -0.08 -21.48 -2.12
CA LYS A 59 -0.13 -21.84 -0.70
C LYS A 59 -0.38 -20.63 0.19
N PHE A 60 0.30 -19.53 -0.07
CA PHE A 60 0.16 -18.30 0.70
C PHE A 60 -1.24 -17.70 0.55
N GLU A 61 -1.76 -17.67 -0.66
CA GLU A 61 -3.13 -17.23 -0.95
C GLU A 61 -4.16 -18.04 -0.17
N SER A 62 -3.92 -19.34 0.07
CA SER A 62 -4.83 -20.18 0.82
C SER A 62 -4.61 -20.22 2.33
N GLN A 63 -3.40 -19.95 2.81
CA GLN A 63 -3.14 -19.85 4.25
C GLN A 63 -3.72 -18.55 4.83
N SER A 64 -3.90 -17.53 3.98
CA SER A 64 -4.71 -16.37 4.31
C SER A 64 -6.22 -16.63 4.24
N LEU A 65 -6.66 -17.78 3.73
CA LEU A 65 -8.05 -18.23 3.72
C LEU A 65 -8.38 -18.88 5.07
N HIS A 66 -9.21 -18.19 5.88
CA HIS A 66 -9.99 -18.75 7.01
C HIS A 66 -9.34 -18.85 8.39
N GLU A 67 -8.59 -17.87 8.85
CA GLU A 67 -8.80 -17.53 10.26
C GLU A 67 -9.91 -16.49 10.32
N VAL A 68 -11.16 -16.95 10.32
CA VAL A 68 -12.26 -16.10 10.81
C VAL A 68 -11.90 -15.78 12.27
N PRO A 69 -11.62 -14.51 12.59
CA PRO A 69 -11.22 -14.16 13.94
C PRO A 69 -12.34 -14.62 14.89
N THR A 70 -12.00 -15.40 15.91
CA THR A 70 -12.95 -15.81 16.94
C THR A 70 -13.53 -14.62 17.70
N ASP A 71 -12.89 -13.45 17.61
CA ASP A 71 -13.36 -12.16 18.14
C ASP A 71 -12.86 -11.01 17.26
N SER A 72 -13.67 -10.65 16.26
CA SER A 72 -13.38 -9.57 15.31
C SER A 72 -13.24 -8.19 15.97
N ILE A 73 -13.97 -7.94 17.07
CA ILE A 73 -13.88 -6.67 17.81
C ILE A 73 -12.52 -6.59 18.52
N LYS A 74 -12.08 -7.68 19.14
CA LYS A 74 -10.79 -7.74 19.82
C LYS A 74 -9.63 -7.53 18.85
N GLN A 75 -9.68 -8.21 17.71
CA GLN A 75 -8.67 -8.04 16.65
C GLN A 75 -8.63 -6.59 16.16
N PHE A 76 -9.78 -5.99 15.87
CA PHE A 76 -9.86 -4.62 15.39
C PHE A 76 -9.32 -3.62 16.42
N LYS A 77 -9.64 -3.79 17.71
CA LYS A 77 -9.05 -2.99 18.79
C LYS A 77 -7.53 -3.12 18.82
N GLN A 78 -7.01 -4.33 18.68
CA GLN A 78 -5.59 -4.60 18.70
C GLN A 78 -4.85 -3.94 17.54
N GLU A 79 -5.44 -3.88 16.34
CA GLU A 79 -4.92 -3.15 15.19
C GLU A 79 -4.80 -1.64 15.47
N ILE A 80 -5.84 -1.06 16.07
CA ILE A 80 -5.86 0.35 16.46
C ILE A 80 -4.81 0.62 17.54
N GLU A 81 -4.73 -0.19 18.59
CA GLU A 81 -3.74 -0.06 19.68
C GLU A 81 -2.31 -0.18 19.14
N THR A 82 -2.05 -1.11 18.22
CA THR A 82 -0.75 -1.27 17.55
C THR A 82 -0.37 -0.01 16.78
N THR A 83 -1.32 0.60 16.09
CA THR A 83 -1.09 1.87 15.39
C THR A 83 -0.75 2.98 16.37
N PHE A 84 -1.48 3.15 17.46
CA PHE A 84 -1.17 4.17 18.48
C PHE A 84 0.21 3.96 19.11
N THR A 85 0.56 2.72 19.48
CA THR A 85 1.89 2.40 20.01
C THR A 85 3.02 2.79 19.07
N TYR A 86 2.81 2.65 17.76
CA TYR A 86 3.77 3.11 16.76
C TYR A 86 3.77 4.64 16.64
N LEU A 87 2.58 5.27 16.61
CA LEU A 87 2.47 6.74 16.47
C LEU A 87 3.13 7.50 17.64
N GLU A 88 3.20 6.92 18.84
CA GLU A 88 3.95 7.49 19.97
C GLU A 88 5.46 7.67 19.67
N ARG A 89 6.00 6.88 18.72
CA ARG A 89 7.41 6.94 18.31
C ARG A 89 7.64 7.77 17.05
N VAL A 90 6.58 8.23 16.41
CA VAL A 90 6.67 9.06 15.21
C VAL A 90 7.17 10.45 15.58
N ASN A 91 8.11 10.97 14.82
CA ASN A 91 8.58 12.34 15.00
C ASN A 91 7.57 13.34 14.41
N PHE A 92 6.49 13.57 15.14
CA PHE A 92 5.48 14.56 14.76
C PHE A 92 6.03 15.98 14.69
N ASN A 93 7.07 16.31 15.44
CA ASN A 93 7.72 17.62 15.38
C ASN A 93 8.27 17.89 13.98
N LEU A 94 8.94 16.90 13.39
CA LEU A 94 9.43 16.99 12.02
C LEU A 94 8.28 17.15 11.02
N ILE A 95 7.23 16.35 11.14
CA ILE A 95 6.11 16.37 10.19
C ILE A 95 5.36 17.70 10.27
N THR A 96 5.02 18.15 11.46
CA THR A 96 4.29 19.40 11.68
C THR A 96 5.10 20.63 11.26
N GLU A 97 6.43 20.63 11.49
CA GLU A 97 7.33 21.67 11.00
C GLU A 97 7.37 21.71 9.46
N LYS A 98 7.42 20.55 8.81
CA LYS A 98 7.37 20.48 7.34
C LYS A 98 6.04 21.00 6.79
N ILE A 99 4.92 20.66 7.43
CA ILE A 99 3.60 21.18 7.06
C ILE A 99 3.54 22.70 7.29
N ASP A 100 4.07 23.18 8.42
CA ASP A 100 4.01 24.60 8.75
C ASP A 100 4.77 25.47 7.74
N LYS A 101 5.94 25.01 7.29
CA LYS A 101 6.80 25.68 6.31
C LYS A 101 6.33 25.48 4.87
N ALA A 102 5.50 24.47 4.59
CA ALA A 102 5.10 24.16 3.23
C ALA A 102 4.27 25.28 2.59
N THR A 103 4.62 25.65 1.35
CA THR A 103 3.83 26.52 0.50
C THR A 103 2.55 25.81 0.04
N ASN A 104 2.71 24.57 -0.44
CA ASN A 104 1.60 23.69 -0.80
C ASN A 104 1.84 22.31 -0.19
N VAL A 105 0.75 21.63 0.20
CA VAL A 105 0.76 20.24 0.60
C VAL A 105 0.00 19.43 -0.43
N TYR A 106 0.68 18.50 -1.09
CA TYR A 106 0.11 17.62 -2.08
C TYR A 106 -0.15 16.24 -1.48
N LEU A 107 -1.34 15.70 -1.72
CA LEU A 107 -1.75 14.40 -1.23
C LEU A 107 -2.02 13.47 -2.42
N TYR A 108 -1.37 12.32 -2.47
CA TYR A 108 -1.56 11.33 -3.53
C TYR A 108 -1.87 9.95 -2.93
N GLY A 109 -2.99 9.35 -3.35
CA GLY A 109 -3.42 8.01 -2.96
C GLY A 109 -3.37 7.04 -4.16
N THR A 110 -2.73 5.88 -3.99
CA THR A 110 -2.51 4.90 -5.07
C THR A 110 -3.76 4.15 -5.52
N GLY A 111 -4.82 4.10 -4.69
CA GLY A 111 -6.07 3.41 -4.98
C GLY A 111 -7.27 4.19 -4.42
N ARG A 112 -8.48 3.66 -4.64
CA ARG A 112 -9.70 4.38 -4.23
C ARG A 112 -9.76 4.66 -2.73
N ALA A 113 -9.46 3.68 -1.89
CA ALA A 113 -9.51 3.86 -0.44
C ALA A 113 -8.43 4.85 0.03
N GLN A 114 -7.23 4.81 -0.56
CA GLN A 114 -6.15 5.76 -0.28
C GLN A 114 -6.51 7.18 -0.74
N LYS A 115 -7.25 7.33 -1.84
CA LYS A 115 -7.78 8.63 -2.29
C LYS A 115 -8.80 9.19 -1.30
N ASN A 116 -9.70 8.36 -0.76
CA ASN A 116 -10.63 8.78 0.28
C ASN A 116 -9.89 9.26 1.55
N VAL A 117 -8.80 8.57 1.92
CA VAL A 117 -7.91 9.03 3.01
C VAL A 117 -7.28 10.39 2.67
N ALA A 118 -6.82 10.58 1.43
CA ALA A 118 -6.23 11.84 0.99
C ALA A 118 -7.26 13.00 1.01
N GLU A 119 -8.50 12.76 0.59
CA GLU A 119 -9.59 13.74 0.63
C GLU A 119 -9.93 14.14 2.08
N GLU A 120 -10.00 13.17 3.00
CA GLU A 120 -10.21 13.47 4.41
C GLU A 120 -9.00 14.18 5.04
N ALA A 121 -7.78 13.78 4.67
CA ALA A 121 -6.57 14.47 5.10
C ALA A 121 -6.54 15.93 4.60
N GLN A 122 -7.01 16.21 3.36
CA GLN A 122 -7.19 17.56 2.86
C GLN A 122 -8.13 18.35 3.76
N ARG A 123 -9.31 17.80 4.10
CA ARG A 123 -10.27 18.47 5.00
C ARG A 123 -9.63 18.79 6.35
N ILE A 124 -8.86 17.86 6.92
CA ILE A 124 -8.14 18.04 8.19
C ILE A 124 -7.10 19.16 8.07
N LEU A 125 -6.23 19.11 7.06
CA LEU A 125 -5.14 20.06 6.89
C LEU A 125 -5.63 21.48 6.51
N LEU A 126 -6.80 21.60 5.86
CA LEU A 126 -7.45 22.90 5.62
C LEU A 126 -7.80 23.62 6.93
N THR A 127 -8.13 22.88 8.01
CA THR A 127 -8.36 23.49 9.33
C THR A 127 -7.09 24.11 9.93
N MET A 128 -5.92 23.71 9.45
CA MET A 128 -4.62 24.29 9.80
C MET A 128 -4.24 25.48 8.91
N HIS A 129 -5.17 25.99 8.09
CA HIS A 129 -4.95 27.08 7.12
C HIS A 129 -3.84 26.77 6.09
N LYS A 130 -3.69 25.50 5.71
CA LYS A 130 -2.71 25.08 4.70
C LYS A 130 -3.36 24.97 3.31
N ASN A 131 -2.59 25.33 2.29
CA ASN A 131 -3.01 25.11 0.91
C ASN A 131 -2.77 23.63 0.56
N VAL A 132 -3.85 22.86 0.43
CA VAL A 132 -3.79 21.40 0.28
C VAL A 132 -4.48 20.98 -1.01
N ILE A 133 -3.77 20.18 -1.80
CA ILE A 133 -4.22 19.73 -3.12
C ILE A 133 -4.16 18.20 -3.17
N VAL A 134 -5.31 17.58 -3.42
CA VAL A 134 -5.38 16.13 -3.66
C VAL A 134 -5.11 15.89 -5.15
N LEU A 135 -4.19 14.97 -5.42
CA LEU A 135 -3.84 14.51 -6.76
C LEU A 135 -4.53 13.17 -7.02
N HIS A 136 -5.35 13.12 -8.04
CA HIS A 136 -6.25 11.98 -8.29
C HIS A 136 -5.64 10.89 -9.16
N ASP A 137 -4.59 11.21 -9.91
CA ASP A 137 -3.92 10.24 -10.76
C ASP A 137 -2.43 10.55 -10.97
N GLU A 138 -1.77 9.63 -11.66
CA GLU A 138 -0.34 9.71 -11.97
C GLU A 138 0.00 10.90 -12.88
N HIS A 139 -0.92 11.29 -13.75
CA HIS A 139 -0.70 12.41 -14.67
C HIS A 139 -0.70 13.73 -13.91
N GLU A 140 -1.62 13.93 -12.96
CA GLU A 140 -1.69 15.13 -12.13
C GLU A 140 -0.42 15.29 -11.28
N ILE A 141 0.09 14.22 -10.65
CA ILE A 141 1.33 14.32 -9.88
C ILE A 141 2.53 14.68 -10.79
N LYS A 142 2.62 14.12 -11.99
CA LYS A 142 3.66 14.46 -12.96
C LYS A 142 3.55 15.91 -13.41
N MET A 143 2.34 16.42 -13.63
CA MET A 143 2.11 17.83 -13.96
C MET A 143 2.58 18.74 -12.84
N VAL A 144 2.17 18.46 -11.59
CA VAL A 144 2.56 19.23 -10.40
C VAL A 144 4.07 19.26 -10.22
N LEU A 145 4.76 18.14 -10.41
CA LEU A 145 6.22 18.07 -10.27
C LEU A 145 6.98 18.97 -11.24
N ASN A 146 6.37 19.43 -12.34
CA ASN A 146 7.00 20.36 -13.27
C ASN A 146 7.10 21.80 -12.74
N TYR A 147 6.19 22.21 -11.85
CA TYR A 147 6.16 23.56 -11.31
C TYR A 147 6.26 23.62 -9.76
N SER A 148 6.22 22.50 -9.07
CA SER A 148 6.45 22.44 -7.63
C SER A 148 7.88 22.90 -7.28
N ASN A 149 8.06 23.39 -6.08
CA ASN A 149 9.33 23.89 -5.57
C ASN A 149 9.81 23.09 -4.32
N GLU A 150 10.94 23.47 -3.73
CA GLU A 150 11.53 22.79 -2.58
C GLU A 150 10.75 22.97 -1.26
N ASP A 151 9.91 24.00 -1.20
CA ASP A 151 9.05 24.29 -0.05
C ASP A 151 7.71 23.53 -0.13
N ASP A 152 7.46 22.78 -1.19
CA ASP A 152 6.27 21.96 -1.31
C ASP A 152 6.46 20.59 -0.61
N LEU A 153 5.41 20.14 0.06
CA LEU A 153 5.39 18.86 0.77
C LEU A 153 4.44 17.88 0.08
N PHE A 154 4.91 16.65 -0.12
CA PHE A 154 4.09 15.58 -0.67
C PHE A 154 3.81 14.50 0.38
N PHE A 155 2.55 14.05 0.46
CA PHE A 155 2.17 12.81 1.12
C PHE A 155 1.79 11.78 0.08
N VAL A 156 2.39 10.60 0.15
CA VAL A 156 2.09 9.46 -0.73
C VAL A 156 1.50 8.34 0.11
N ILE A 157 0.23 8.04 -0.10
CA ILE A 157 -0.56 7.09 0.68
C ILE A 157 -0.73 5.82 -0.14
N SER A 158 -0.23 4.70 0.38
CA SER A 158 -0.31 3.40 -0.27
C SER A 158 -0.51 2.29 0.76
N LEU A 159 -1.25 1.23 0.40
CA LEU A 159 -1.39 0.06 1.26
C LEU A 159 -0.08 -0.73 1.30
N SER A 160 0.38 -1.21 0.16
CA SER A 160 1.57 -2.06 0.07
C SER A 160 2.89 -1.30 -0.05
N GLY A 161 2.86 -0.08 -0.61
CA GLY A 161 4.07 0.65 -1.00
C GLY A 161 4.79 0.08 -2.24
N GLU A 162 4.20 -0.91 -2.92
CA GLU A 162 4.81 -1.68 -4.03
C GLU A 162 4.06 -1.55 -5.36
N THR A 163 3.13 -0.60 -5.47
CA THR A 163 2.36 -0.42 -6.71
C THR A 163 3.28 0.04 -7.84
N HIS A 164 3.15 -0.54 -9.02
CA HIS A 164 4.02 -0.25 -10.18
C HIS A 164 4.18 1.26 -10.49
N GLN A 165 3.08 2.02 -10.40
CA GLN A 165 3.10 3.48 -10.63
C GLN A 165 3.99 4.23 -9.64
N LEU A 166 4.18 3.71 -8.42
CA LEU A 166 5.00 4.35 -7.39
C LEU A 166 6.49 4.43 -7.77
N THR A 167 6.98 3.48 -8.55
CA THR A 167 8.39 3.48 -8.95
C THR A 167 8.75 4.73 -9.75
N GLU A 168 7.92 5.09 -10.73
CA GLU A 168 8.14 6.29 -11.54
C GLU A 168 7.93 7.57 -10.71
N ILE A 169 6.82 7.63 -9.95
CA ILE A 169 6.48 8.78 -9.10
C ILE A 169 7.60 9.07 -8.09
N THR A 170 8.07 8.05 -7.38
CA THR A 170 9.13 8.22 -6.38
C THR A 170 10.47 8.62 -6.99
N ASN A 171 10.81 8.07 -8.16
CA ASN A 171 12.01 8.47 -8.88
C ASN A 171 11.94 9.95 -9.31
N LEU A 172 10.77 10.42 -9.77
CA LEU A 172 10.57 11.83 -10.15
C LEU A 172 10.63 12.75 -8.91
N LEU A 173 10.01 12.37 -7.79
CA LEU A 173 10.10 13.12 -6.53
C LEU A 173 11.55 13.26 -6.07
N GLN A 174 12.33 12.19 -6.09
CA GLN A 174 13.76 12.20 -5.74
C GLN A 174 14.57 13.03 -6.74
N LEU A 175 14.38 12.83 -8.05
CA LEU A 175 15.09 13.58 -9.10
C LEU A 175 14.87 15.09 -8.97
N ARG A 176 13.66 15.50 -8.62
CA ARG A 176 13.27 16.90 -8.41
C ARG A 176 13.59 17.42 -7.01
N GLN A 177 14.15 16.55 -6.13
CA GLN A 177 14.46 16.85 -4.73
C GLN A 177 13.23 17.35 -3.95
N ARG A 178 12.06 16.78 -4.22
CA ARG A 178 10.83 17.10 -3.49
C ARG A 178 10.75 16.30 -2.21
N TYR A 179 10.44 16.99 -1.12
CA TYR A 179 10.27 16.31 0.17
C TYR A 179 8.95 15.56 0.17
N PHE A 180 9.00 14.26 0.42
CA PHE A 180 7.79 13.47 0.51
C PHE A 180 7.80 12.53 1.72
N ILE A 181 6.60 12.39 2.30
CA ILE A 181 6.29 11.51 3.41
C ILE A 181 5.44 10.37 2.87
N SER A 182 5.83 9.13 3.11
CA SER A 182 5.02 7.96 2.80
C SER A 182 4.16 7.56 3.99
N VAL A 183 2.93 7.10 3.72
CA VAL A 183 2.05 6.47 4.72
C VAL A 183 1.65 5.10 4.19
N THR A 184 2.15 4.04 4.84
CA THR A 184 1.98 2.66 4.39
C THR A 184 1.67 1.71 5.55
N THR A 185 1.30 0.46 5.24
CA THR A 185 1.22 -0.58 6.28
C THR A 185 2.59 -0.87 6.88
N MET A 186 2.61 -1.41 8.12
CA MET A 186 3.82 -1.84 8.84
C MET A 186 4.48 -3.03 8.13
N LYS A 187 5.09 -2.75 7.00
CA LYS A 187 5.84 -3.72 6.18
C LYS A 187 6.97 -2.99 5.49
N ASP A 188 8.12 -3.66 5.35
CA ASP A 188 9.19 -3.15 4.51
C ASP A 188 8.69 -3.03 3.07
N ASN A 189 8.89 -1.86 2.46
CA ASN A 189 8.40 -1.58 1.12
C ASN A 189 9.22 -0.49 0.43
N THR A 190 9.21 -0.53 -0.91
CA THR A 190 10.00 0.37 -1.76
C THR A 190 9.64 1.85 -1.58
N LEU A 191 8.35 2.17 -1.39
CA LEU A 191 7.92 3.55 -1.19
C LEU A 191 8.50 4.13 0.11
N ALA A 192 8.43 3.37 1.22
CA ALA A 192 8.97 3.79 2.52
C ALA A 192 10.49 3.97 2.48
N GLN A 193 11.21 3.09 1.77
CA GLN A 193 12.66 3.18 1.61
C GLN A 193 13.12 4.43 0.83
N LYS A 194 12.30 4.90 -0.13
CA LYS A 194 12.60 6.08 -0.96
C LYS A 194 12.14 7.39 -0.35
N ALA A 195 11.20 7.35 0.58
CA ALA A 195 10.64 8.55 1.21
C ALA A 195 11.67 9.26 2.11
N ASN A 196 11.58 10.59 2.21
CA ASN A 196 12.37 11.36 3.16
C ASN A 196 11.98 11.05 4.60
N TYR A 197 10.71 10.74 4.82
CA TYR A 197 10.17 10.23 6.08
C TYR A 197 9.04 9.26 5.79
N ASN A 198 8.92 8.22 6.59
CA ASN A 198 7.83 7.26 6.43
C ASN A 198 7.05 7.07 7.74
N VAL A 199 5.75 6.94 7.60
CA VAL A 199 4.82 6.60 8.68
C VAL A 199 4.21 5.25 8.37
N TYR A 200 4.28 4.35 9.34
CA TYR A 200 3.63 3.06 9.26
C TYR A 200 2.33 3.06 10.08
N VAL A 201 1.32 2.39 9.55
CA VAL A 201 0.05 2.12 10.26
C VAL A 201 -0.24 0.62 10.21
N SER A 202 -0.87 0.10 11.24
CA SER A 202 -1.32 -1.30 11.22
C SER A 202 -2.54 -1.43 10.31
N SER A 203 -2.52 -2.37 9.40
CA SER A 203 -3.67 -2.74 8.58
C SER A 203 -3.52 -4.20 8.18
N HIS A 204 -4.47 -5.03 8.58
CA HIS A 204 -4.51 -6.42 8.16
C HIS A 204 -5.48 -6.56 7.00
N THR A 205 -5.08 -7.35 6.03
CA THR A 205 -5.97 -7.82 4.99
C THR A 205 -6.64 -9.09 5.48
N PHE A 206 -7.96 -9.15 5.43
CA PHE A 206 -8.73 -10.35 5.75
C PHE A 206 -9.73 -10.64 4.65
N TYR A 207 -10.13 -11.90 4.56
CA TYR A 207 -11.07 -12.35 3.55
C TYR A 207 -12.48 -12.30 4.08
N LEU A 208 -13.38 -11.74 3.30
CA LEU A 208 -14.81 -11.78 3.58
C LEU A 208 -15.36 -13.18 3.25
N TYR A 209 -16.57 -13.48 3.72
CA TYR A 209 -17.25 -14.77 3.52
C TYR A 209 -17.42 -15.17 2.03
N ASN A 210 -17.21 -14.25 1.11
CA ASN A 210 -17.29 -14.44 -0.35
C ASN A 210 -15.91 -14.42 -1.04
N ASP A 211 -14.85 -14.72 -0.29
CA ASP A 211 -13.45 -14.76 -0.76
C ASP A 211 -12.92 -13.43 -1.34
N ILE A 212 -13.55 -12.31 -0.98
CA ILE A 212 -13.05 -10.98 -1.31
C ILE A 212 -12.11 -10.52 -0.21
N ASP A 213 -10.91 -10.12 -0.58
CA ASP A 213 -9.96 -9.49 0.32
C ASP A 213 -10.40 -8.07 0.69
N TYR A 214 -10.26 -7.74 1.96
CA TYR A 214 -10.56 -6.43 2.50
C TYR A 214 -9.43 -5.95 3.41
N SER A 215 -9.00 -4.71 3.21
CA SER A 215 -8.03 -4.03 4.09
C SER A 215 -8.68 -2.79 4.69
N SER A 216 -8.56 -2.64 6.01
CA SER A 216 -9.08 -1.47 6.71
C SER A 216 -8.17 -0.26 6.51
N PHE A 217 -8.77 0.91 6.27
CA PHE A 217 -8.06 2.19 6.17
C PHE A 217 -8.28 3.10 7.38
N ILE A 218 -8.95 2.62 8.44
CA ILE A 218 -9.23 3.43 9.63
C ILE A 218 -7.94 3.96 10.27
N ASN A 219 -6.88 3.16 10.29
CA ASN A 219 -5.61 3.53 10.91
C ASN A 219 -4.86 4.65 10.14
N TYR A 220 -5.12 4.80 8.84
CA TYR A 220 -4.66 5.95 8.06
C TYR A 220 -5.36 7.24 8.50
N HIS A 221 -6.67 7.18 8.76
CA HIS A 221 -7.43 8.30 9.31
C HIS A 221 -6.96 8.65 10.73
N ILE A 222 -6.69 7.65 11.58
CA ILE A 222 -6.13 7.85 12.92
C ILE A 222 -4.80 8.61 12.85
N PHE A 223 -3.94 8.30 11.89
CA PHE A 223 -2.70 9.06 11.71
C PHE A 223 -2.96 10.54 11.42
N PHE A 224 -3.81 10.87 10.45
CA PHE A 224 -4.09 12.28 10.11
C PHE A 224 -4.82 13.02 11.23
N GLU A 225 -5.73 12.38 11.94
CA GLU A 225 -6.36 12.93 13.14
C GLU A 225 -5.35 13.19 14.26
N THR A 226 -4.40 12.28 14.46
CA THR A 226 -3.32 12.46 15.43
C THR A 226 -2.39 13.61 15.02
N LEU A 227 -2.10 13.71 13.72
CA LEU A 227 -1.28 14.78 13.15
C LEU A 227 -1.91 16.17 13.40
N LEU A 228 -3.23 16.31 13.20
CA LEU A 228 -3.96 17.55 13.52
C LEU A 228 -3.80 17.92 14.99
N ARG A 229 -4.00 16.97 15.91
CA ARG A 229 -3.87 17.19 17.35
C ARG A 229 -2.47 17.64 17.74
N LYS A 230 -1.46 16.98 17.18
CA LYS A 230 -0.04 17.32 17.41
C LYS A 230 0.34 18.68 16.81
N TYR A 231 -0.21 19.04 15.66
CA TYR A 231 -0.02 20.37 15.08
C TYR A 231 -0.65 21.46 15.96
N ASN A 232 -1.90 21.26 16.40
CA ASN A 232 -2.60 22.23 17.27
C ASN A 232 -1.86 22.39 18.61
N GLU A 233 -1.47 21.29 19.25
CA GLU A 233 -0.67 21.29 20.50
C GLU A 233 0.58 22.18 20.37
N ARG A 234 1.32 22.06 19.28
CA ARG A 234 2.51 22.86 19.03
C ARG A 234 2.24 24.33 18.73
N LYS A 235 1.14 24.63 18.02
CA LYS A 235 0.69 26.01 17.78
C LYS A 235 0.31 26.71 19.09
N GLU A 236 -0.43 26.04 19.96
CA GLU A 236 -0.81 26.58 21.28
C GLU A 236 0.40 26.81 22.17
N ASN A 237 1.44 25.98 22.06
CA ASN A 237 2.70 26.13 22.80
C ASN A 237 3.64 27.18 22.18
N GLY A 238 3.31 27.77 21.03
CA GLY A 238 4.19 28.74 20.35
C GLY A 238 5.45 28.13 19.72
N GLU A 239 5.41 26.85 19.34
CA GLU A 239 6.53 26.11 18.74
C GLU A 239 6.50 26.14 17.20
N LEU A 240 5.42 26.63 16.58
CA LEU A 240 5.22 26.72 15.14
C LEU A 240 4.76 28.11 14.72
#